data_ac3182e7ab748dbe3d66cbdca161542b
#
_entry.id   ac3182e7ab748dbe3d66cbdca161542b
#
_cell.length_a   1.000
_cell.length_b   1.000
_cell.length_c   1.000
_cell.angle_alpha   90.00
_cell.angle_beta   90.00
_cell.angle_gamma   90.00
#
_symmetry.space_group_name_H-M   'P 1'
#
loop_
_entity.id
_entity.type
_entity.pdbx_description
1 polymer ?
#
loop_
_entity_poly.entity_id
_entity_poly.type
_entity_poly.pdbx_seq_one_letter_code
_entity_poly.pdbx_strand_id
1 'polypeptide(L)'
;MSDERKVPHLDSLKKQLSDKTMDRREFVRYATLLGLAAPVAYSMAGSITGEPFAPAAEAQAAMPKGGVLRIGTRIKEIKSPHTYSWGGYDSNISRQVVEYLTFTDRDGVTKPYLFESWTVSEDLKTWTFKLRKGVKWHNGQELVADHVVWNLKRVLDPAVGSSMIGLMKGYMLNDKKGADGKDTTEIWAANAIEKVDDYTVRFNCKVPQVAVPEHLFHYPMAILHPDDKGVFGVGAQGTGPFKLVEYEVGKKAVFKKQPGYWGGDVALDGMEQIDMGDDASAAIAALASKQIHGLVFADPTQYDALKAMPHLAFYDVPTAETGVMRMRSDAKPFDDARVRKAMRLAIDSETVLKVALRGLGTVGEHHHCSVSHPDYAAIAPMKRDVAAAKKLLAEAGHPNGIKSEIIVPNDHAWFQAMAEACQQMWKEAGIDIAIKPMPGAQYWDVWTKVPMGVTIWYHRPLAIMCLGLAYRTGVPWNESGYSNKKFDEILTQAEGVVDLTKRKALVAELEKIMQEDGPLVQPVFRNAFTFMDKKVKGFSMHPTNYLFGWRVGLEA
;
A
#
# COMPACT_ATOMS: atom_id res chain seq x y z
N MET A 1 20.80 -27.13 -5.74
CA MET A 1 22.00 -26.68 -5.02
C MET A 1 22.89 -25.68 -5.77
N SER A 2 22.61 -25.33 -7.04
CA SER A 2 23.45 -24.40 -7.84
C SER A 2 23.05 -22.90 -7.76
N ASP A 3 21.94 -22.55 -7.15
CA ASP A 3 21.40 -21.18 -7.19
C ASP A 3 21.73 -20.33 -5.95
N GLU A 4 22.10 -20.96 -4.84
CA GLU A 4 22.37 -20.27 -3.56
C GLU A 4 23.60 -19.34 -3.59
N ARG A 5 24.61 -19.66 -4.40
CA ARG A 5 25.88 -18.89 -4.46
C ARG A 5 25.75 -17.54 -5.19
N LYS A 6 24.58 -17.24 -5.77
CA LYS A 6 24.36 -16.03 -6.57
C LYS A 6 23.48 -14.96 -5.89
N VAL A 7 22.96 -15.26 -4.69
CA VAL A 7 22.12 -14.30 -3.96
C VAL A 7 23.00 -13.45 -3.05
N PRO A 8 23.16 -12.16 -3.33
CA PRO A 8 24.00 -11.29 -2.51
C PRO A 8 23.45 -11.18 -1.08
N HIS A 9 24.33 -10.93 -0.12
CA HIS A 9 24.01 -10.79 1.31
C HIS A 9 23.34 -12.01 1.98
N LEU A 10 23.17 -13.15 1.29
CA LEU A 10 22.48 -14.32 1.84
C LEU A 10 23.17 -14.84 3.13
N ASP A 11 24.50 -14.86 3.18
CA ASP A 11 25.23 -15.29 4.38
C ASP A 11 25.02 -14.32 5.56
N SER A 12 24.88 -13.03 5.29
CA SER A 12 24.51 -12.05 6.31
C SER A 12 23.12 -12.32 6.87
N LEU A 13 22.13 -12.62 6.00
CA LEU A 13 20.77 -12.97 6.43
C LEU A 13 20.75 -14.27 7.24
N LYS A 14 21.48 -15.32 6.80
CA LYS A 14 21.62 -16.58 7.54
C LYS A 14 22.19 -16.33 8.95
N LYS A 15 23.23 -15.49 9.05
CA LYS A 15 23.82 -15.11 10.33
C LYS A 15 22.82 -14.39 11.22
N GLN A 16 22.10 -13.38 10.72
CA GLN A 16 21.09 -12.63 11.47
C GLN A 16 19.98 -13.55 12.01
N LEU A 17 19.53 -14.54 11.20
CA LEU A 17 18.56 -15.55 11.63
C LEU A 17 19.13 -16.45 12.72
N SER A 18 20.35 -16.94 12.56
CA SER A 18 21.06 -17.78 13.55
C SER A 18 21.29 -17.04 14.88
N ASP A 19 21.68 -15.76 14.80
CA ASP A 19 21.91 -14.89 15.96
C ASP A 19 20.60 -14.39 16.59
N LYS A 20 19.43 -14.74 16.05
CA LYS A 20 18.09 -14.31 16.49
C LYS A 20 17.85 -12.79 16.46
N THR A 21 18.61 -12.06 15.64
CA THR A 21 18.39 -10.64 15.35
C THR A 21 17.37 -10.43 14.23
N MET A 22 16.95 -11.50 13.58
CA MET A 22 15.95 -11.59 12.54
C MET A 22 15.08 -12.82 12.79
N ASP A 23 13.78 -12.73 12.58
CA ASP A 23 12.90 -13.88 12.66
C ASP A 23 12.81 -14.66 11.33
N ARG A 24 12.15 -15.84 11.33
CA ARG A 24 12.02 -16.70 10.14
C ARG A 24 11.23 -16.04 9.00
N ARG A 25 10.21 -15.24 9.33
CA ARG A 25 9.39 -14.54 8.32
C ARG A 25 10.19 -13.42 7.68
N GLU A 26 10.87 -12.63 8.49
CA GLU A 26 11.78 -11.58 8.04
C GLU A 26 12.87 -12.15 7.13
N PHE A 27 13.48 -13.29 7.52
CA PHE A 27 14.47 -13.98 6.68
C PHE A 27 13.89 -14.36 5.32
N VAL A 28 12.73 -15.00 5.27
CA VAL A 28 12.10 -15.38 3.99
C VAL A 28 11.79 -14.16 3.15
N ARG A 29 11.24 -13.09 3.74
CA ARG A 29 10.95 -11.82 3.04
C ARG A 29 12.21 -11.26 2.37
N TYR A 30 13.29 -11.08 3.12
CA TYR A 30 14.52 -10.49 2.57
C TYR A 30 15.27 -11.42 1.62
N ALA A 31 15.32 -12.71 1.89
CA ALA A 31 15.93 -13.68 0.99
C ALA A 31 15.23 -13.73 -0.38
N THR A 32 13.89 -13.70 -0.37
CA THR A 32 13.11 -13.65 -1.62
C THR A 32 13.24 -12.32 -2.35
N LEU A 33 13.29 -11.20 -1.64
CA LEU A 33 13.59 -9.89 -2.24
C LEU A 33 14.91 -9.90 -3.00
N LEU A 34 15.93 -10.52 -2.45
CA LEU A 34 17.25 -10.63 -3.08
C LEU A 34 17.33 -11.70 -4.19
N GLY A 35 16.22 -12.37 -4.49
CA GLY A 35 16.12 -13.31 -5.62
C GLY A 35 16.18 -14.78 -5.24
N LEU A 36 16.21 -15.15 -3.94
CA LEU A 36 16.11 -16.54 -3.53
C LEU A 36 14.68 -17.06 -3.77
N ALA A 37 14.55 -18.24 -4.35
CA ALA A 37 13.24 -18.86 -4.55
C ALA A 37 12.54 -19.11 -3.19
N ALA A 38 11.25 -18.76 -3.07
CA ALA A 38 10.53 -18.84 -1.80
C ALA A 38 10.56 -20.24 -1.15
N PRO A 39 10.37 -21.37 -1.87
CA PRO A 39 10.49 -22.69 -1.25
C PRO A 39 11.87 -22.96 -0.63
N VAL A 40 12.93 -22.46 -1.28
CA VAL A 40 14.31 -22.59 -0.78
C VAL A 40 14.49 -21.72 0.47
N ALA A 41 13.97 -20.50 0.47
CA ALA A 41 14.04 -19.61 1.64
C ALA A 41 13.32 -20.21 2.87
N TYR A 42 12.13 -20.79 2.68
CA TYR A 42 11.40 -21.46 3.77
C TYR A 42 12.15 -22.68 4.30
N SER A 43 12.66 -23.54 3.42
CA SER A 43 13.47 -24.73 3.80
C SER A 43 14.73 -24.32 4.56
N MET A 44 15.42 -23.29 4.08
CA MET A 44 16.64 -22.76 4.71
C MET A 44 16.35 -22.17 6.10
N ALA A 45 15.26 -21.40 6.26
CA ALA A 45 14.84 -20.87 7.55
C ALA A 45 14.56 -22.00 8.56
N GLY A 46 13.88 -23.07 8.13
CA GLY A 46 13.64 -24.26 8.93
C GLY A 46 14.92 -24.95 9.36
N SER A 47 15.85 -25.14 8.41
CA SER A 47 17.15 -25.79 8.69
C SER A 47 18.02 -25.01 9.68
N ILE A 48 18.06 -23.68 9.58
CA ILE A 48 18.84 -22.82 10.48
C ILE A 48 18.26 -22.81 11.89
N THR A 49 16.93 -22.82 12.03
CA THR A 49 16.27 -22.72 13.35
C THR A 49 16.03 -24.08 14.00
N GLY A 50 16.23 -25.19 13.27
CA GLY A 50 15.98 -26.55 13.74
C GLY A 50 14.49 -26.95 13.78
N GLU A 51 13.60 -26.12 13.27
CA GLU A 51 12.16 -26.36 13.24
C GLU A 51 11.61 -26.22 11.82
N PRO A 52 10.78 -27.16 11.32
CA PRO A 52 10.15 -27.04 10.00
C PRO A 52 9.43 -25.68 9.85
N PHE A 53 9.65 -25.02 8.73
CA PHE A 53 8.98 -23.78 8.40
C PHE A 53 8.51 -23.82 6.94
N ALA A 54 7.23 -23.70 6.77
CA ALA A 54 6.58 -23.68 5.46
C ALA A 54 5.55 -22.55 5.43
N PRO A 55 5.20 -22.01 4.24
CA PRO A 55 4.06 -21.13 4.12
C PRO A 55 2.83 -21.87 4.67
N ALA A 56 1.91 -21.13 5.28
CA ALA A 56 0.62 -21.67 5.63
C ALA A 56 0.06 -22.35 4.36
N ALA A 57 -0.19 -23.66 4.45
CA ALA A 57 -0.72 -24.40 3.31
C ALA A 57 -2.04 -23.73 2.92
N GLU A 58 -2.04 -23.00 1.80
CA GLU A 58 -3.29 -22.68 1.12
C GLU A 58 -3.82 -24.05 0.70
N ALA A 59 -4.83 -24.55 1.41
CA ALA A 59 -5.45 -25.82 1.07
C ALA A 59 -6.00 -25.65 -0.35
N GLN A 60 -5.28 -26.18 -1.33
CA GLN A 60 -5.79 -26.39 -2.68
C GLN A 60 -6.80 -27.56 -2.65
N ALA A 61 -7.85 -27.41 -1.86
CA ALA A 61 -9.06 -28.17 -2.09
C ALA A 61 -9.51 -27.86 -3.53
N ALA A 62 -9.95 -28.86 -4.28
CA ALA A 62 -10.46 -28.65 -5.63
C ALA A 62 -11.52 -27.53 -5.58
N MET A 63 -11.19 -26.39 -6.18
CA MET A 63 -12.08 -25.21 -6.15
C MET A 63 -13.37 -25.53 -6.89
N PRO A 64 -14.55 -25.22 -6.31
CA PRO A 64 -15.82 -25.34 -7.02
C PRO A 64 -15.74 -24.53 -8.32
N LYS A 65 -16.13 -25.17 -9.44
CA LYS A 65 -16.07 -24.55 -10.77
C LYS A 65 -17.42 -23.97 -11.16
N GLY A 66 -17.36 -22.86 -11.88
CA GLY A 66 -18.52 -22.15 -12.39
C GLY A 66 -19.01 -21.04 -11.46
N GLY A 67 -20.06 -20.37 -11.90
CA GLY A 67 -20.71 -19.29 -11.16
C GLY A 67 -20.06 -17.92 -11.32
N VAL A 68 -20.82 -16.90 -10.91
CA VAL A 68 -20.42 -15.49 -10.95
C VAL A 68 -20.30 -14.95 -9.52
N LEU A 69 -19.11 -14.55 -9.13
CA LEU A 69 -18.85 -13.93 -7.83
C LEU A 69 -19.36 -12.48 -7.84
N ARG A 70 -20.28 -12.14 -6.94
CA ARG A 70 -20.79 -10.77 -6.77
C ARG A 70 -20.20 -10.15 -5.52
N ILE A 71 -19.50 -9.02 -5.68
CA ILE A 71 -18.77 -8.33 -4.59
C ILE A 71 -19.21 -6.88 -4.51
N GLY A 72 -19.61 -6.45 -3.32
CA GLY A 72 -19.89 -5.05 -3.02
C GLY A 72 -18.60 -4.22 -2.90
N THR A 73 -18.57 -3.08 -3.56
CA THR A 73 -17.42 -2.17 -3.59
C THR A 73 -17.86 -0.74 -3.92
N ARG A 74 -16.94 0.11 -4.35
CA ARG A 74 -17.19 1.42 -4.97
C ARG A 74 -16.70 1.38 -6.41
N ILE A 75 -17.51 1.89 -7.33
CA ILE A 75 -17.19 1.95 -8.76
C ILE A 75 -16.99 3.40 -9.17
N LYS A 76 -15.74 3.82 -9.18
CA LYS A 76 -15.30 5.17 -9.56
C LYS A 76 -14.72 5.16 -10.97
N GLU A 77 -14.60 6.32 -11.60
CA GLU A 77 -13.94 6.43 -12.91
C GLU A 77 -12.44 6.12 -12.79
N ILE A 78 -11.96 5.17 -13.57
CA ILE A 78 -10.53 4.85 -13.71
C ILE A 78 -10.05 5.40 -15.05
N LYS A 79 -9.39 6.56 -15.02
CA LYS A 79 -8.79 7.14 -16.24
C LYS A 79 -7.55 6.36 -16.67
N SER A 80 -6.65 6.15 -15.73
CA SER A 80 -5.43 5.36 -15.92
C SER A 80 -4.99 4.72 -14.61
N PRO A 81 -4.68 3.42 -14.60
CA PRO A 81 -4.07 2.77 -13.43
C PRO A 81 -2.74 3.38 -12.98
N HIS A 82 -2.04 4.09 -13.85
CA HIS A 82 -0.76 4.72 -13.55
C HIS A 82 -0.87 6.06 -12.82
N THR A 83 -2.07 6.68 -12.73
CA THR A 83 -2.22 8.01 -12.12
C THR A 83 -2.15 7.95 -10.59
N TYR A 84 -1.73 9.05 -9.96
CA TYR A 84 -1.59 9.12 -8.49
C TYR A 84 -2.92 9.24 -7.73
N SER A 85 -4.00 9.67 -8.37
CA SER A 85 -5.34 9.75 -7.77
C SER A 85 -6.06 8.39 -7.71
N TRP A 86 -5.43 7.32 -8.17
CA TRP A 86 -5.96 5.98 -8.23
C TRP A 86 -5.89 5.29 -6.86
N GLY A 87 -6.96 4.70 -6.39
CA GLY A 87 -7.12 4.18 -5.04
C GLY A 87 -7.30 2.66 -4.94
N GLY A 88 -7.52 2.18 -3.70
CA GLY A 88 -7.67 0.75 -3.41
C GLY A 88 -8.90 0.10 -4.06
N TYR A 89 -10.03 0.82 -4.17
CA TYR A 89 -11.22 0.32 -4.87
C TYR A 89 -10.92 0.11 -6.36
N ASP A 90 -10.34 1.12 -6.99
CA ASP A 90 -10.03 1.11 -8.42
C ASP A 90 -9.02 0.00 -8.75
N SER A 91 -8.04 -0.23 -7.86
CA SER A 91 -7.06 -1.29 -8.04
C SER A 91 -7.68 -2.69 -8.02
N ASN A 92 -8.76 -2.90 -7.28
CA ASN A 92 -9.47 -4.17 -7.27
C ASN A 92 -10.32 -4.41 -8.53
N ILE A 93 -10.67 -3.35 -9.24
CA ILE A 93 -11.31 -3.45 -10.55
C ILE A 93 -10.24 -3.80 -11.60
N SER A 94 -9.18 -2.99 -11.69
CA SER A 94 -8.20 -3.12 -12.75
C SER A 94 -7.37 -4.40 -12.64
N ARG A 95 -7.01 -4.89 -11.43
CA ARG A 95 -6.20 -6.10 -11.24
C ARG A 95 -6.86 -7.41 -11.66
N GLN A 96 -8.15 -7.40 -11.96
CA GLN A 96 -8.80 -8.56 -12.57
C GLN A 96 -8.42 -8.71 -14.06
N VAL A 97 -8.00 -7.60 -14.68
CA VAL A 97 -7.70 -7.49 -16.12
C VAL A 97 -6.20 -7.34 -16.37
N VAL A 98 -5.55 -6.44 -15.64
CA VAL A 98 -4.11 -6.14 -15.77
C VAL A 98 -3.33 -6.72 -14.58
N GLU A 99 -2.08 -7.06 -14.79
CA GLU A 99 -1.25 -7.72 -13.79
C GLU A 99 -0.01 -6.91 -13.46
N TYR A 100 0.83 -7.46 -12.59
CA TYR A 100 2.01 -6.82 -12.01
C TYR A 100 3.27 -7.64 -12.32
N LEU A 101 4.42 -7.03 -12.23
CA LEU A 101 5.69 -7.71 -12.53
C LEU A 101 6.07 -8.73 -11.45
N THR A 102 5.75 -8.41 -10.20
CA THR A 102 5.98 -9.27 -9.01
C THR A 102 4.66 -9.46 -8.26
N PHE A 103 4.66 -10.32 -7.27
CA PHE A 103 3.52 -10.57 -6.41
C PHE A 103 3.96 -10.64 -4.94
N THR A 104 3.50 -9.70 -4.11
CA THR A 104 3.71 -9.76 -2.65
C THR A 104 2.46 -10.41 -2.03
N ASP A 105 2.64 -11.50 -1.30
CA ASP A 105 1.54 -12.25 -0.69
C ASP A 105 1.10 -11.64 0.65
N ARG A 106 0.11 -12.30 1.29
CA ARG A 106 -0.45 -11.86 2.57
C ARG A 106 0.56 -11.80 3.72
N ASP A 107 1.65 -12.57 3.62
CA ASP A 107 2.72 -12.62 4.62
C ASP A 107 3.84 -11.61 4.31
N GLY A 108 3.68 -10.79 3.28
CA GLY A 108 4.66 -9.80 2.83
C GLY A 108 5.86 -10.43 2.11
N VAL A 109 5.71 -11.66 1.60
CA VAL A 109 6.75 -12.34 0.82
C VAL A 109 6.56 -12.02 -0.66
N THR A 110 7.54 -11.33 -1.26
CA THR A 110 7.53 -10.98 -2.67
C THR A 110 8.05 -12.13 -3.52
N LYS A 111 7.26 -12.51 -4.51
CA LYS A 111 7.43 -13.71 -5.35
C LYS A 111 7.44 -13.34 -6.84
N PRO A 112 8.00 -14.20 -7.69
CA PRO A 112 7.83 -14.12 -9.14
C PRO A 112 6.35 -14.07 -9.57
N TYR A 113 6.07 -13.26 -10.62
CA TYR A 113 4.75 -13.19 -11.24
C TYR A 113 4.91 -13.05 -12.76
N LEU A 114 4.68 -11.86 -13.38
CA LEU A 114 5.06 -11.65 -14.80
C LEU A 114 6.58 -11.73 -14.99
N PHE A 115 7.37 -11.27 -14.03
CA PHE A 115 8.76 -11.70 -13.93
C PHE A 115 8.84 -13.10 -13.32
N GLU A 116 9.56 -14.01 -13.96
CA GLU A 116 9.75 -15.38 -13.46
C GLU A 116 10.92 -15.50 -12.47
N SER A 117 11.87 -14.55 -12.52
CA SER A 117 13.02 -14.50 -11.61
C SER A 117 13.73 -13.17 -11.70
N TRP A 118 14.58 -12.88 -10.73
CA TRP A 118 15.52 -11.76 -10.75
C TRP A 118 16.80 -12.07 -10.03
N THR A 119 17.82 -11.30 -10.35
CA THR A 119 19.10 -11.23 -9.63
C THR A 119 19.44 -9.78 -9.36
N VAL A 120 20.24 -9.55 -8.34
CA VAL A 120 20.73 -8.22 -7.98
C VAL A 120 22.24 -8.25 -7.76
N SER A 121 22.93 -7.17 -8.06
CA SER A 121 24.36 -6.99 -7.77
C SER A 121 24.63 -6.84 -6.28
N GLU A 122 25.86 -7.11 -5.84
CA GLU A 122 26.28 -7.02 -4.42
C GLU A 122 26.05 -5.62 -3.85
N ASP A 123 26.17 -4.57 -4.65
CA ASP A 123 25.94 -3.18 -4.27
C ASP A 123 24.47 -2.75 -4.34
N LEU A 124 23.54 -3.65 -4.64
CA LEU A 124 22.10 -3.43 -4.78
C LEU A 124 21.71 -2.38 -5.83
N LYS A 125 22.58 -2.09 -6.79
CA LYS A 125 22.31 -1.08 -7.82
C LYS A 125 21.87 -1.63 -9.15
N THR A 126 22.25 -2.86 -9.48
CA THR A 126 21.88 -3.48 -10.76
C THR A 126 20.96 -4.67 -10.52
N TRP A 127 19.70 -4.50 -10.93
CA TRP A 127 18.66 -5.53 -10.87
C TRP A 127 18.39 -6.06 -12.27
N THR A 128 18.49 -7.36 -12.48
CA THR A 128 18.19 -8.02 -13.75
C THR A 128 17.01 -8.95 -13.58
N PHE A 129 15.93 -8.64 -14.27
CA PHE A 129 14.65 -9.34 -14.22
C PHE A 129 14.43 -10.16 -15.48
N LYS A 130 14.01 -11.42 -15.33
CA LYS A 130 13.61 -12.30 -16.42
C LYS A 130 12.08 -12.31 -16.54
N LEU A 131 11.59 -11.95 -17.72
CA LEU A 131 10.16 -11.98 -18.03
C LEU A 131 9.72 -13.41 -18.35
N ARG A 132 8.54 -13.78 -17.89
CA ARG A 132 7.92 -15.07 -18.17
C ARG A 132 7.55 -15.17 -19.66
N LYS A 133 8.01 -16.21 -20.33
CA LYS A 133 7.70 -16.48 -21.74
C LYS A 133 6.30 -17.04 -21.90
N GLY A 134 5.68 -16.78 -23.04
CA GLY A 134 4.38 -17.33 -23.42
C GLY A 134 3.20 -16.65 -22.73
N VAL A 135 3.41 -15.59 -21.95
CA VAL A 135 2.31 -14.75 -21.41
C VAL A 135 1.72 -13.95 -22.54
N LYS A 136 0.40 -14.05 -22.73
CA LYS A 136 -0.32 -13.36 -23.80
C LYS A 136 -1.24 -12.28 -23.26
N TRP A 137 -1.29 -11.17 -23.95
CA TRP A 137 -2.34 -10.19 -23.82
C TRP A 137 -3.68 -10.75 -24.28
N HIS A 138 -4.77 -10.13 -23.87
CA HIS A 138 -6.13 -10.56 -24.26
C HIS A 138 -6.37 -10.55 -25.79
N ASN A 139 -5.60 -9.75 -26.54
CA ASN A 139 -5.62 -9.75 -28.00
C ASN A 139 -4.81 -10.90 -28.64
N GLY A 140 -4.11 -11.71 -27.83
CA GLY A 140 -3.28 -12.84 -28.28
C GLY A 140 -1.81 -12.51 -28.55
N GLN A 141 -1.41 -11.24 -28.54
CA GLN A 141 -0.03 -10.80 -28.66
C GLN A 141 0.78 -11.25 -27.43
N GLU A 142 2.04 -11.60 -27.58
CA GLU A 142 2.90 -11.99 -26.46
C GLU A 142 3.43 -10.75 -25.71
N LEU A 143 3.50 -10.87 -24.38
CA LEU A 143 4.12 -9.88 -23.51
C LEU A 143 5.65 -9.98 -23.66
N VAL A 144 6.29 -8.88 -24.02
CA VAL A 144 7.75 -8.75 -24.19
C VAL A 144 8.33 -7.57 -23.42
N ALA A 145 9.66 -7.54 -23.31
CA ALA A 145 10.38 -6.52 -22.54
C ALA A 145 10.11 -5.08 -22.98
N ASP A 146 9.83 -4.83 -24.26
CA ASP A 146 9.47 -3.49 -24.75
C ASP A 146 8.21 -2.96 -24.06
N HIS A 147 7.20 -3.81 -23.87
CA HIS A 147 5.96 -3.43 -23.17
C HIS A 147 6.26 -3.07 -21.71
N VAL A 148 7.13 -3.82 -21.04
CA VAL A 148 7.53 -3.55 -19.65
C VAL A 148 8.32 -2.24 -19.55
N VAL A 149 9.30 -2.04 -20.43
CA VAL A 149 10.10 -0.80 -20.47
C VAL A 149 9.21 0.43 -20.73
N TRP A 150 8.22 0.32 -21.63
CA TRP A 150 7.25 1.38 -21.86
C TRP A 150 6.48 1.75 -20.59
N ASN A 151 5.95 0.74 -19.87
CA ASN A 151 5.23 0.95 -18.61
C ASN A 151 6.11 1.62 -17.56
N LEU A 152 7.34 1.13 -17.36
CA LEU A 152 8.29 1.69 -16.38
C LEU A 152 8.66 3.15 -16.69
N LYS A 153 8.93 3.46 -17.93
CA LYS A 153 9.23 4.85 -18.35
C LYS A 153 8.01 5.75 -18.18
N ARG A 154 6.81 5.25 -18.50
CA ARG A 154 5.57 5.98 -18.37
C ARG A 154 5.25 6.36 -16.92
N VAL A 155 5.38 5.44 -15.95
CA VAL A 155 5.10 5.75 -14.54
C VAL A 155 6.14 6.68 -13.91
N LEU A 156 7.30 6.82 -14.52
CA LEU A 156 8.36 7.76 -14.09
C LEU A 156 8.32 9.10 -14.82
N ASP A 157 7.45 9.25 -15.81
CA ASP A 157 7.22 10.53 -16.48
C ASP A 157 6.38 11.46 -15.59
N PRO A 158 6.91 12.63 -15.18
CA PRO A 158 6.16 13.58 -14.34
C PRO A 158 4.84 14.03 -14.97
N ALA A 159 4.73 14.07 -16.30
CA ALA A 159 3.49 14.44 -17.01
C ALA A 159 2.35 13.45 -16.79
N VAL A 160 2.65 12.20 -16.44
CA VAL A 160 1.65 11.18 -16.10
C VAL A 160 1.08 11.38 -14.71
N GLY A 161 1.89 11.89 -13.76
CA GLY A 161 1.47 12.13 -12.37
C GLY A 161 1.35 10.86 -11.54
N SER A 162 2.15 9.83 -11.84
CA SER A 162 2.14 8.58 -11.07
C SER A 162 2.80 8.72 -9.71
N SER A 163 2.21 8.09 -8.68
CA SER A 163 2.84 7.97 -7.36
C SER A 163 4.08 7.09 -7.35
N MET A 164 4.32 6.30 -8.42
CA MET A 164 5.57 5.55 -8.56
C MET A 164 6.81 6.46 -8.51
N ILE A 165 6.68 7.73 -8.92
CA ILE A 165 7.73 8.75 -8.73
C ILE A 165 8.13 8.82 -7.26
N GLY A 166 7.17 8.80 -6.33
CA GLY A 166 7.46 8.84 -4.89
C GLY A 166 8.30 7.67 -4.40
N LEU A 167 8.00 6.46 -4.84
CA LEU A 167 8.77 5.26 -4.51
C LEU A 167 10.15 5.22 -5.17
N MET A 168 10.25 5.66 -6.42
CA MET A 168 11.43 5.43 -7.24
C MET A 168 12.33 6.66 -7.37
N LYS A 169 11.93 7.84 -6.88
CA LYS A 169 12.69 9.09 -6.96
C LYS A 169 14.11 8.93 -6.41
N GLY A 170 14.25 8.33 -5.25
CA GLY A 170 15.54 8.17 -4.57
C GLY A 170 16.60 7.50 -5.43
N TYR A 171 16.23 6.53 -6.25
CA TYR A 171 17.18 5.67 -6.96
C TYR A 171 17.06 5.66 -8.50
N MET A 172 15.93 6.18 -9.07
CA MET A 172 15.71 6.19 -10.53
C MET A 172 15.65 7.59 -11.15
N LEU A 173 15.48 8.64 -10.33
CA LEU A 173 15.23 9.99 -10.85
C LEU A 173 16.25 11.00 -10.33
N ASN A 174 16.52 12.02 -11.14
CA ASN A 174 17.18 13.27 -10.76
C ASN A 174 16.17 14.39 -10.71
N ASP A 175 16.38 15.35 -9.82
CA ASP A 175 15.66 16.61 -9.84
C ASP A 175 16.18 17.48 -11.00
N LYS A 176 15.27 18.19 -11.65
CA LYS A 176 15.59 19.20 -12.66
C LYS A 176 14.61 20.36 -12.63
N LYS A 177 14.93 21.45 -13.31
CA LYS A 177 13.97 22.53 -13.61
C LYS A 177 13.24 22.22 -14.92
N GLY A 178 11.93 22.32 -14.89
CA GLY A 178 11.09 22.27 -16.09
C GLY A 178 11.25 23.53 -16.95
N ALA A 179 10.68 23.50 -18.15
CA ALA A 179 10.70 24.64 -19.05
C ALA A 179 9.98 25.89 -18.48
N ASP A 180 9.05 25.67 -17.55
CA ASP A 180 8.33 26.70 -16.81
C ASP A 180 9.07 27.17 -15.53
N GLY A 181 10.30 26.70 -15.32
CA GLY A 181 11.13 27.00 -14.14
C GLY A 181 10.75 26.26 -12.86
N LYS A 182 9.69 25.44 -12.87
CA LYS A 182 9.27 24.66 -11.70
C LYS A 182 10.14 23.42 -11.51
N ASP A 183 10.16 22.93 -10.28
CA ASP A 183 10.83 21.68 -9.96
C ASP A 183 10.08 20.49 -10.59
N THR A 184 10.84 19.61 -11.23
CA THR A 184 10.36 18.38 -11.84
C THR A 184 11.45 17.32 -11.75
N THR A 185 11.25 16.14 -12.35
CA THR A 185 12.21 15.04 -12.33
C THR A 185 12.45 14.48 -13.73
N GLU A 186 13.57 13.78 -13.90
CA GLU A 186 13.85 12.97 -15.08
C GLU A 186 14.56 11.68 -14.69
N ILE A 187 14.49 10.67 -15.54
CA ILE A 187 15.24 9.42 -15.36
C ILE A 187 16.74 9.74 -15.32
N TRP A 188 17.43 9.26 -14.27
CA TRP A 188 18.78 9.68 -13.92
C TRP A 188 19.85 9.39 -15.00
N ALA A 189 19.64 8.35 -15.85
CA ALA A 189 20.52 7.97 -16.93
C ALA A 189 19.73 7.28 -18.06
N ALA A 190 20.21 7.36 -19.28
CA ALA A 190 19.56 6.74 -20.45
C ALA A 190 19.40 5.21 -20.31
N ASN A 191 20.33 4.55 -19.62
CA ASN A 191 20.33 3.11 -19.35
C ASN A 191 19.77 2.74 -17.97
N ALA A 192 19.13 3.68 -17.25
CA ALA A 192 18.53 3.39 -15.95
C ALA A 192 17.47 2.27 -16.04
N ILE A 193 16.74 2.21 -17.15
CA ILE A 193 15.81 1.13 -17.51
C ILE A 193 16.23 0.63 -18.89
N GLU A 194 16.75 -0.60 -18.93
CA GLU A 194 17.37 -1.16 -20.12
C GLU A 194 16.62 -2.43 -20.56
N LYS A 195 16.28 -2.51 -21.84
CA LYS A 195 15.93 -3.78 -22.49
C LYS A 195 17.23 -4.50 -22.84
N VAL A 196 17.51 -5.64 -22.20
CA VAL A 196 18.69 -6.46 -22.49
C VAL A 196 18.42 -7.40 -23.67
N ASP A 197 17.25 -8.06 -23.65
CA ASP A 197 16.69 -8.89 -24.73
C ASP A 197 15.15 -8.86 -24.62
N ASP A 198 14.44 -9.61 -25.47
CA ASP A 198 12.96 -9.61 -25.49
C ASP A 198 12.30 -10.11 -24.20
N TYR A 199 13.05 -10.78 -23.33
CA TYR A 199 12.57 -11.31 -22.05
C TYR A 199 13.43 -10.91 -20.86
N THR A 200 14.29 -9.88 -21.03
CA THR A 200 15.15 -9.41 -19.94
C THR A 200 15.14 -7.90 -19.83
N VAL A 201 14.76 -7.41 -18.65
CA VAL A 201 14.81 -6.00 -18.30
C VAL A 201 15.83 -5.78 -17.18
N ARG A 202 16.64 -4.74 -17.29
CA ARG A 202 17.60 -4.35 -16.26
C ARG A 202 17.30 -2.98 -15.71
N PHE A 203 17.40 -2.84 -14.40
CA PHE A 203 17.36 -1.55 -13.70
C PHE A 203 18.77 -1.24 -13.21
N ASN A 204 19.26 -0.08 -13.57
CA ASN A 204 20.51 0.49 -13.09
C ASN A 204 20.17 1.65 -12.14
N CYS A 205 20.23 1.40 -10.83
CA CYS A 205 19.89 2.37 -9.80
C CYS A 205 21.09 3.29 -9.51
N LYS A 206 20.86 4.58 -9.29
CA LYS A 206 21.94 5.51 -8.93
C LYS A 206 22.48 5.29 -7.51
N VAL A 207 21.65 4.77 -6.62
CA VAL A 207 21.99 4.41 -5.23
C VAL A 207 21.47 3.00 -4.91
N PRO A 208 22.00 2.31 -3.88
CA PRO A 208 21.50 1.01 -3.45
C PRO A 208 20.01 1.06 -3.10
N GLN A 209 19.23 0.07 -3.54
CA GLN A 209 17.80 -0.06 -3.22
C GLN A 209 17.42 -1.52 -3.04
N VAL A 210 16.89 -1.89 -1.87
CA VAL A 210 16.51 -3.26 -1.55
C VAL A 210 15.07 -3.60 -1.96
N ALA A 211 14.18 -2.61 -2.03
CA ALA A 211 12.74 -2.82 -2.20
C ALA A 211 12.26 -2.78 -3.66
N VAL A 212 13.17 -2.85 -4.65
CA VAL A 212 12.78 -2.80 -6.07
C VAL A 212 11.69 -3.82 -6.43
N PRO A 213 11.78 -5.13 -6.05
CA PRO A 213 10.72 -6.07 -6.38
C PRO A 213 9.36 -5.73 -5.74
N GLU A 214 9.33 -5.16 -4.53
CA GLU A 214 8.09 -4.75 -3.87
C GLU A 214 7.47 -3.52 -4.52
N HIS A 215 8.29 -2.58 -4.99
CA HIS A 215 7.81 -1.43 -5.75
C HIS A 215 7.08 -1.86 -7.03
N LEU A 216 7.47 -2.99 -7.63
CA LEU A 216 6.86 -3.53 -8.84
C LEU A 216 5.50 -4.22 -8.61
N PHE A 217 5.07 -4.37 -7.35
CA PHE A 217 3.73 -4.83 -6.96
C PHE A 217 2.83 -3.70 -6.47
N HIS A 218 3.36 -2.49 -6.31
CA HIS A 218 2.54 -1.35 -5.90
C HIS A 218 1.47 -1.05 -6.96
N TYR A 219 0.23 -0.76 -6.53
CA TYR A 219 -0.93 -0.74 -7.43
C TYR A 219 -0.84 0.19 -8.64
N PRO A 220 -0.12 1.34 -8.65
CA PRO A 220 0.08 2.10 -9.87
C PRO A 220 1.10 1.48 -10.84
N MET A 221 1.78 0.38 -10.46
CA MET A 221 2.72 -0.33 -11.34
C MET A 221 2.04 -1.43 -12.17
N ALA A 222 0.73 -1.33 -12.39
CA ALA A 222 0.00 -2.23 -13.27
C ALA A 222 0.59 -2.21 -14.69
N ILE A 223 0.73 -3.38 -15.30
CA ILE A 223 1.29 -3.51 -16.65
C ILE A 223 0.16 -3.37 -17.68
N LEU A 224 0.20 -2.28 -18.43
CA LEU A 224 -0.78 -1.90 -19.44
C LEU A 224 -0.23 -2.20 -20.84
N HIS A 225 -1.12 -2.58 -21.76
CA HIS A 225 -0.74 -2.70 -23.16
C HIS A 225 -0.41 -1.31 -23.74
N PRO A 226 0.72 -1.12 -24.46
CA PRO A 226 1.08 0.19 -24.99
C PRO A 226 0.03 0.81 -25.92
N ASP A 227 -0.68 0.00 -26.70
CA ASP A 227 -1.73 0.48 -27.62
C ASP A 227 -2.94 1.09 -26.88
N ASP A 228 -3.18 0.72 -25.62
CA ASP A 228 -4.20 1.36 -24.77
C ASP A 228 -3.78 2.77 -24.32
N LYS A 229 -2.54 3.18 -24.58
CA LYS A 229 -1.99 4.52 -24.28
C LYS A 229 -2.15 4.95 -22.82
N GLY A 230 -2.26 3.95 -21.93
CA GLY A 230 -2.46 4.16 -20.49
C GLY A 230 -3.91 4.38 -20.08
N VAL A 231 -4.87 4.25 -20.97
CA VAL A 231 -6.31 4.32 -20.66
C VAL A 231 -6.80 2.94 -20.20
N PHE A 232 -7.77 2.93 -19.27
CA PHE A 232 -8.39 1.70 -18.77
C PHE A 232 -9.92 1.79 -18.91
N GLY A 233 -10.54 0.70 -19.33
CA GLY A 233 -11.98 0.58 -19.48
C GLY A 233 -12.38 -0.72 -20.18
N VAL A 234 -13.63 -0.77 -20.67
CA VAL A 234 -14.10 -1.92 -21.47
C VAL A 234 -13.24 -2.04 -22.73
N GLY A 235 -12.72 -3.25 -22.97
CA GLY A 235 -11.81 -3.52 -24.09
C GLY A 235 -10.33 -3.33 -23.78
N ALA A 236 -9.96 -2.84 -22.59
CA ALA A 236 -8.56 -2.75 -22.17
C ALA A 236 -7.85 -4.10 -22.28
N GLN A 237 -6.65 -4.08 -22.86
CA GLN A 237 -5.85 -5.28 -23.05
C GLN A 237 -5.05 -5.56 -21.78
N GLY A 238 -5.30 -6.71 -21.18
CA GLY A 238 -4.55 -7.18 -20.01
C GLY A 238 -3.95 -8.55 -20.26
N THR A 239 -3.14 -9.02 -19.32
CA THR A 239 -2.64 -10.39 -19.26
C THR A 239 -3.41 -11.22 -18.23
N GLY A 240 -4.37 -10.59 -17.54
CA GLY A 240 -5.05 -11.13 -16.37
C GLY A 240 -6.13 -12.17 -16.63
N PRO A 241 -6.67 -12.76 -15.56
CA PRO A 241 -7.61 -13.89 -15.62
C PRO A 241 -9.01 -13.53 -16.16
N PHE A 242 -9.34 -12.26 -16.24
CA PHE A 242 -10.67 -11.80 -16.69
C PHE A 242 -10.56 -10.66 -17.70
N LYS A 243 -11.60 -10.52 -18.53
CA LYS A 243 -11.88 -9.36 -19.37
C LYS A 243 -12.97 -8.50 -18.75
N LEU A 244 -12.80 -7.19 -18.74
CA LEU A 244 -13.84 -6.24 -18.38
C LEU A 244 -14.82 -6.09 -19.57
N VAL A 245 -16.08 -6.43 -19.36
CA VAL A 245 -17.11 -6.44 -20.41
C VAL A 245 -18.19 -5.39 -20.21
N GLU A 246 -18.35 -4.87 -19.00
CA GLU A 246 -19.22 -3.75 -18.68
C GLU A 246 -18.57 -2.90 -17.58
N TYR A 247 -18.70 -1.58 -17.69
CA TYR A 247 -18.15 -0.66 -16.69
C TYR A 247 -19.02 0.60 -16.62
N GLU A 248 -19.89 0.64 -15.62
CA GLU A 248 -20.75 1.79 -15.33
C GLU A 248 -20.36 2.40 -13.99
N VAL A 249 -19.78 3.60 -14.03
CA VAL A 249 -19.38 4.37 -12.84
C VAL A 249 -20.59 4.60 -11.92
N GLY A 250 -20.42 4.37 -10.62
CA GLY A 250 -21.49 4.46 -9.63
C GLY A 250 -22.50 3.31 -9.67
N LYS A 251 -22.25 2.25 -10.46
CA LYS A 251 -23.18 1.13 -10.59
C LYS A 251 -22.49 -0.23 -10.53
N LYS A 252 -21.73 -0.63 -11.55
CA LYS A 252 -21.06 -1.94 -11.57
C LYS A 252 -19.93 -2.05 -12.58
N ALA A 253 -19.05 -3.05 -12.34
CA ALA A 253 -18.09 -3.56 -13.29
C ALA A 253 -18.31 -5.08 -13.45
N VAL A 254 -18.42 -5.56 -14.69
CA VAL A 254 -18.68 -6.97 -15.01
C VAL A 254 -17.48 -7.57 -15.72
N PHE A 255 -17.06 -8.71 -15.23
CA PHE A 255 -15.89 -9.44 -15.72
C PHE A 255 -16.28 -10.83 -16.20
N LYS A 256 -15.70 -11.26 -17.34
CA LYS A 256 -15.80 -12.62 -17.86
C LYS A 256 -14.45 -13.31 -17.82
N LYS A 257 -14.43 -14.59 -17.51
CA LYS A 257 -13.24 -15.45 -17.52
C LYS A 257 -12.51 -15.34 -18.87
N GLN A 258 -11.19 -15.16 -18.80
CA GLN A 258 -10.31 -15.24 -19.97
C GLN A 258 -9.87 -16.68 -20.20
N PRO A 259 -10.29 -17.33 -21.32
CA PRO A 259 -9.80 -18.66 -21.67
C PRO A 259 -8.29 -18.65 -21.90
N GLY A 260 -7.61 -19.72 -21.46
CA GLY A 260 -6.17 -19.88 -21.67
C GLY A 260 -5.31 -18.90 -20.87
N TYR A 261 -5.80 -18.43 -19.72
CA TYR A 261 -5.02 -17.62 -18.81
C TYR A 261 -3.73 -18.33 -18.41
N TRP A 262 -2.59 -17.65 -18.51
CA TRP A 262 -1.26 -18.20 -18.28
C TRP A 262 -1.04 -18.71 -16.83
N GLY A 263 -1.73 -18.11 -15.86
CA GLY A 263 -1.63 -18.44 -14.43
C GLY A 263 -2.43 -19.68 -14.00
N GLY A 264 -3.05 -20.39 -14.95
CA GLY A 264 -3.78 -21.64 -14.72
C GLY A 264 -5.29 -21.52 -14.89
N ASP A 265 -6.02 -22.54 -14.47
CA ASP A 265 -7.48 -22.57 -14.60
C ASP A 265 -8.14 -21.70 -13.54
N VAL A 266 -9.00 -20.78 -13.98
CA VAL A 266 -9.82 -19.92 -13.13
C VAL A 266 -11.13 -20.65 -12.83
N ALA A 267 -11.49 -20.79 -11.56
CA ALA A 267 -12.66 -21.54 -11.15
C ALA A 267 -13.99 -20.83 -11.51
N LEU A 268 -14.05 -19.51 -11.37
CA LEU A 268 -15.23 -18.69 -11.67
C LEU A 268 -15.46 -18.52 -13.18
N ASP A 269 -16.71 -18.44 -13.61
CA ASP A 269 -17.09 -18.04 -14.97
C ASP A 269 -16.96 -16.53 -15.17
N GLY A 270 -17.09 -15.75 -14.09
CA GLY A 270 -17.01 -14.31 -14.09
C GLY A 270 -17.13 -13.70 -12.71
N MET A 271 -17.14 -12.37 -12.68
CA MET A 271 -17.31 -11.60 -11.45
C MET A 271 -18.11 -10.33 -11.77
N GLU A 272 -18.92 -9.90 -10.80
CA GLU A 272 -19.55 -8.59 -10.78
C GLU A 272 -19.11 -7.84 -9.54
N GLN A 273 -18.51 -6.67 -9.73
CA GLN A 273 -18.26 -5.72 -8.67
C GLN A 273 -19.38 -4.67 -8.73
N ILE A 274 -20.09 -4.49 -7.61
CA ILE A 274 -21.33 -3.72 -7.54
C ILE A 274 -21.12 -2.53 -6.60
N ASP A 275 -21.46 -1.32 -7.06
CA ASP A 275 -21.35 -0.12 -6.22
C ASP A 275 -22.37 -0.16 -5.09
N MET A 276 -21.90 -0.01 -3.85
CA MET A 276 -22.74 0.02 -2.64
C MET A 276 -23.05 1.44 -2.16
N GLY A 277 -22.58 2.46 -2.84
CA GLY A 277 -22.70 3.82 -2.35
C GLY A 277 -21.86 4.11 -1.09
N ASP A 278 -21.98 5.31 -0.54
CA ASP A 278 -21.30 5.72 0.70
C ASP A 278 -22.07 5.27 1.95
N ASP A 279 -23.33 4.84 1.80
CA ASP A 279 -24.15 4.38 2.91
C ASP A 279 -23.83 2.92 3.29
N ALA A 280 -23.30 2.75 4.50
CA ALA A 280 -22.96 1.44 5.06
C ALA A 280 -24.17 0.49 5.12
N SER A 281 -25.41 1.00 5.23
CA SER A 281 -26.63 0.22 5.34
C SER A 281 -26.97 -0.51 4.03
N ALA A 282 -26.64 0.05 2.88
CA ALA A 282 -26.86 -0.58 1.57
C ALA A 282 -26.08 -1.91 1.45
N ALA A 283 -24.82 -1.90 1.86
CA ALA A 283 -23.98 -3.10 1.87
C ALA A 283 -24.50 -4.17 2.84
N ILE A 284 -24.98 -3.76 4.03
CA ILE A 284 -25.59 -4.66 5.02
C ILE A 284 -26.84 -5.32 4.42
N ALA A 285 -27.73 -4.54 3.80
CA ALA A 285 -28.96 -5.04 3.19
C ALA A 285 -28.67 -6.01 2.02
N ALA A 286 -27.68 -5.69 1.17
CA ALA A 286 -27.29 -6.52 0.05
C ALA A 286 -26.69 -7.88 0.49
N LEU A 287 -25.93 -7.91 1.59
CA LEU A 287 -25.42 -9.16 2.19
C LEU A 287 -26.55 -9.95 2.84
N ALA A 288 -27.45 -9.29 3.60
CA ALA A 288 -28.59 -9.96 4.25
C ALA A 288 -29.53 -10.63 3.23
N SER A 289 -29.78 -9.97 2.10
CA SER A 289 -30.59 -10.49 0.98
C SER A 289 -29.85 -11.42 0.02
N LYS A 290 -28.52 -11.66 0.25
CA LYS A 290 -27.64 -12.47 -0.59
C LYS A 290 -27.52 -11.98 -2.04
N GLN A 291 -27.74 -10.70 -2.27
CA GLN A 291 -27.49 -10.07 -3.58
C GLN A 291 -26.00 -10.04 -3.92
N ILE A 292 -25.15 -9.91 -2.90
CA ILE A 292 -23.71 -10.01 -3.00
C ILE A 292 -23.17 -11.11 -2.10
N HIS A 293 -21.99 -11.64 -2.45
CA HIS A 293 -21.30 -12.71 -1.69
C HIS A 293 -20.30 -12.16 -0.67
N GLY A 294 -19.96 -10.88 -0.72
CA GLY A 294 -19.01 -10.25 0.19
C GLY A 294 -18.73 -8.81 -0.18
N LEU A 295 -17.83 -8.19 0.59
CA LEU A 295 -17.35 -6.82 0.37
C LEU A 295 -15.85 -6.84 0.07
N VAL A 296 -15.37 -5.90 -0.75
CA VAL A 296 -13.92 -5.65 -0.87
C VAL A 296 -13.39 -5.07 0.44
N PHE A 297 -14.10 -4.09 1.01
CA PHE A 297 -13.81 -3.48 2.28
C PHE A 297 -15.06 -3.51 3.17
N ALA A 298 -14.89 -3.86 4.45
CA ALA A 298 -15.91 -3.62 5.45
C ALA A 298 -15.50 -2.46 6.35
N ASP A 299 -16.48 -1.60 6.70
CA ASP A 299 -16.27 -0.52 7.64
C ASP A 299 -16.46 -1.02 9.09
N PRO A 300 -15.71 -0.53 10.09
CA PRO A 300 -15.92 -0.89 11.49
C PRO A 300 -17.35 -0.69 11.99
N THR A 301 -18.09 0.26 11.44
CA THR A 301 -19.51 0.50 11.79
C THR A 301 -20.44 -0.64 11.37
N GLN A 302 -20.06 -1.43 10.36
CA GLN A 302 -20.83 -2.58 9.87
C GLN A 302 -20.59 -3.86 10.66
N TYR A 303 -19.54 -3.92 11.49
CA TYR A 303 -19.02 -5.14 12.08
C TYR A 303 -20.08 -5.97 12.83
N ASP A 304 -20.84 -5.37 13.75
CA ASP A 304 -21.80 -6.10 14.58
C ASP A 304 -22.95 -6.67 13.74
N ALA A 305 -23.47 -5.88 12.80
CA ALA A 305 -24.56 -6.30 11.92
C ALA A 305 -24.14 -7.48 11.02
N LEU A 306 -22.93 -7.41 10.43
CA LEU A 306 -22.42 -8.45 9.54
C LEU A 306 -22.02 -9.71 10.30
N LYS A 307 -21.44 -9.56 11.50
CA LYS A 307 -21.07 -10.68 12.37
C LYS A 307 -22.27 -11.50 12.82
N ALA A 308 -23.43 -10.88 12.96
CA ALA A 308 -24.68 -11.55 13.33
C ALA A 308 -25.27 -12.40 12.19
N MET A 309 -24.78 -12.30 10.95
CA MET A 309 -25.30 -13.04 9.80
C MET A 309 -24.66 -14.44 9.72
N PRO A 310 -25.42 -15.55 9.92
CA PRO A 310 -24.84 -16.89 10.08
C PRO A 310 -24.23 -17.46 8.78
N HIS A 311 -24.59 -16.93 7.61
CA HIS A 311 -24.05 -17.36 6.31
C HIS A 311 -22.70 -16.70 5.98
N LEU A 312 -22.31 -15.65 6.70
CA LEU A 312 -21.04 -14.97 6.49
C LEU A 312 -19.91 -15.57 7.33
N ALA A 313 -18.71 -15.52 6.82
CA ALA A 313 -17.46 -15.74 7.52
C ALA A 313 -16.69 -14.42 7.64
N PHE A 314 -16.08 -14.19 8.79
CA PHE A 314 -15.23 -13.04 9.07
C PHE A 314 -13.78 -13.35 8.69
N TYR A 315 -13.14 -12.44 7.99
CA TYR A 315 -11.74 -12.51 7.60
C TYR A 315 -11.05 -11.21 8.00
N ASP A 316 -9.93 -11.31 8.67
CA ASP A 316 -9.10 -10.15 9.01
C ASP A 316 -7.61 -10.44 8.93
N VAL A 317 -6.81 -9.38 8.90
CA VAL A 317 -5.36 -9.43 8.95
C VAL A 317 -4.81 -8.12 9.51
N PRO A 318 -3.81 -8.15 10.41
CA PRO A 318 -3.10 -6.95 10.85
C PRO A 318 -2.42 -6.25 9.68
N THR A 319 -2.44 -4.92 9.67
CA THR A 319 -1.86 -4.13 8.58
C THR A 319 -1.16 -2.87 9.07
N ALA A 320 -0.46 -2.20 8.16
CA ALA A 320 -0.01 -0.82 8.30
C ALA A 320 -0.99 0.18 7.67
N GLU A 321 -2.26 -0.22 7.44
CA GLU A 321 -3.30 0.71 6.99
C GLU A 321 -3.65 1.69 8.10
N THR A 322 -3.66 2.99 7.81
CA THR A 322 -3.91 4.02 8.81
C THR A 322 -4.67 5.21 8.23
N GLY A 323 -5.41 5.90 9.08
CA GLY A 323 -5.87 7.26 8.83
C GLY A 323 -4.90 8.25 9.45
N VAL A 324 -4.38 9.17 8.66
CA VAL A 324 -3.56 10.26 9.15
C VAL A 324 -4.35 11.57 9.13
N MET A 325 -4.36 12.29 10.24
CA MET A 325 -4.78 13.68 10.28
C MET A 325 -3.54 14.52 10.02
N ARG A 326 -3.29 14.79 8.75
CA ARG A 326 -2.09 15.49 8.32
C ARG A 326 -2.29 17.00 8.33
N MET A 327 -1.22 17.72 8.61
CA MET A 327 -1.12 19.17 8.64
C MET A 327 -0.13 19.63 7.57
N ARG A 328 -0.43 20.68 6.82
CA ARG A 328 0.54 21.26 5.89
C ARG A 328 1.61 22.04 6.67
N SER A 329 2.86 21.63 6.48
CA SER A 329 4.03 22.24 7.13
C SER A 329 4.36 23.64 6.59
N ASP A 330 3.72 24.06 5.51
CA ASP A 330 3.85 25.37 4.88
C ASP A 330 2.61 26.28 5.11
N ALA A 331 1.66 25.85 5.96
CA ALA A 331 0.44 26.59 6.25
C ALA A 331 0.30 26.89 7.76
N LYS A 332 -0.04 28.15 8.10
CA LYS A 332 -0.33 28.54 9.49
C LYS A 332 -1.59 27.86 10.01
N PRO A 333 -1.60 27.48 11.31
CA PRO A 333 -0.52 27.61 12.30
C PRO A 333 0.44 26.41 12.29
N PHE A 334 0.32 25.50 11.34
CA PHE A 334 1.04 24.23 11.27
C PHE A 334 2.45 24.34 10.68
N ASP A 335 2.87 25.52 10.24
CA ASP A 335 4.25 25.82 9.84
C ASP A 335 5.25 25.77 11.02
N ASP A 336 4.75 25.87 12.26
CA ASP A 336 5.56 25.70 13.47
C ASP A 336 5.52 24.23 13.97
N ALA A 337 6.69 23.58 14.06
CA ALA A 337 6.82 22.20 14.55
C ALA A 337 6.30 22.02 16.00
N ARG A 338 6.38 23.07 16.84
CA ARG A 338 5.87 23.04 18.22
C ARG A 338 4.34 22.90 18.25
N VAL A 339 3.66 23.56 17.32
CA VAL A 339 2.20 23.41 17.16
C VAL A 339 1.87 21.98 16.72
N ARG A 340 2.57 21.43 15.72
CA ARG A 340 2.36 20.06 15.26
C ARG A 340 2.63 19.03 16.36
N LYS A 341 3.66 19.24 17.18
CA LYS A 341 3.97 18.39 18.34
C LYS A 341 2.90 18.50 19.43
N ALA A 342 2.38 19.70 19.70
CA ALA A 342 1.28 19.91 20.65
C ALA A 342 0.00 19.16 20.22
N MET A 343 -0.32 19.15 18.91
CA MET A 343 -1.42 18.38 18.34
C MET A 343 -1.30 16.88 18.65
N ARG A 344 -0.11 16.31 18.57
CA ARG A 344 0.15 14.89 18.88
C ARG A 344 0.06 14.61 20.38
N LEU A 345 0.71 15.43 21.21
CA LEU A 345 0.72 15.26 22.67
C LEU A 345 -0.66 15.35 23.33
N ALA A 346 -1.61 16.00 22.67
CA ALA A 346 -2.98 16.08 23.19
C ALA A 346 -3.78 14.76 23.02
N ILE A 347 -3.30 13.78 22.24
CA ILE A 347 -4.06 12.60 21.85
C ILE A 347 -3.72 11.37 22.69
N ASP A 348 -4.75 10.64 23.12
CA ASP A 348 -4.69 9.29 23.64
C ASP A 348 -5.07 8.29 22.52
N SER A 349 -4.07 7.67 21.94
CA SER A 349 -4.23 6.75 20.81
C SER A 349 -5.05 5.49 21.15
N GLU A 350 -4.99 5.00 22.41
CA GLU A 350 -5.80 3.83 22.83
C GLU A 350 -7.30 4.15 22.83
N THR A 351 -7.67 5.32 23.28
CA THR A 351 -9.06 5.78 23.24
C THR A 351 -9.55 5.92 21.80
N VAL A 352 -8.72 6.49 20.92
CA VAL A 352 -9.07 6.62 19.49
C VAL A 352 -9.25 5.25 18.85
N LEU A 353 -8.37 4.27 19.14
CA LEU A 353 -8.48 2.90 18.63
C LEU A 353 -9.83 2.25 19.03
N LYS A 354 -10.23 2.42 20.30
CA LYS A 354 -11.51 1.88 20.80
C LYS A 354 -12.72 2.55 20.15
N VAL A 355 -12.70 3.87 20.05
CA VAL A 355 -13.84 4.66 19.55
C VAL A 355 -14.00 4.53 18.04
N ALA A 356 -12.93 4.74 17.28
CA ALA A 356 -13.00 4.78 15.81
C ALA A 356 -12.97 3.39 15.17
N LEU A 357 -12.21 2.44 15.74
CA LEU A 357 -11.98 1.13 15.14
C LEU A 357 -12.52 -0.05 15.97
N ARG A 358 -13.23 0.19 17.08
CA ARG A 358 -13.74 -0.87 17.98
C ARG A 358 -12.65 -1.84 18.47
N GLY A 359 -11.39 -1.38 18.52
CA GLY A 359 -10.24 -2.21 18.85
C GLY A 359 -9.73 -3.08 17.69
N LEU A 360 -10.29 -2.97 16.47
CA LEU A 360 -9.86 -3.72 15.29
C LEU A 360 -8.63 -3.09 14.66
N GLY A 361 -7.48 -3.22 15.33
CA GLY A 361 -6.23 -2.62 14.90
C GLY A 361 -5.19 -2.54 16.00
N THR A 362 -4.20 -1.70 15.81
CA THR A 362 -3.15 -1.40 16.78
C THR A 362 -3.00 0.11 17.00
N VAL A 363 -2.42 0.49 18.12
CA VAL A 363 -2.08 1.87 18.42
C VAL A 363 -1.04 2.38 17.42
N GLY A 364 -1.23 3.60 16.94
CA GLY A 364 -0.25 4.35 16.16
C GLY A 364 0.56 5.28 17.06
N GLU A 365 1.79 5.54 16.66
CA GLU A 365 2.79 6.29 17.45
C GLU A 365 3.21 7.60 16.78
N HIS A 366 2.38 8.11 15.88
CA HIS A 366 2.56 9.38 15.17
C HIS A 366 3.81 9.47 14.28
N HIS A 367 4.29 8.34 13.76
CA HIS A 367 5.46 8.30 12.88
C HIS A 367 5.26 7.47 11.60
N HIS A 368 4.06 6.95 11.37
CA HIS A 368 3.64 6.19 10.19
C HIS A 368 4.39 4.85 9.97
N CYS A 369 5.16 4.37 10.94
CA CYS A 369 5.72 3.02 10.93
C CYS A 369 4.86 2.12 11.81
N SER A 370 4.44 0.97 11.29
CA SER A 370 3.60 0.01 11.98
C SER A 370 4.42 -1.13 12.58
N VAL A 371 3.97 -1.67 13.70
CA VAL A 371 4.50 -2.91 14.27
C VAL A 371 4.42 -4.11 13.32
N SER A 372 3.62 -4.01 12.24
CA SER A 372 3.55 -5.03 11.20
C SER A 372 4.67 -4.93 10.16
N HIS A 373 5.43 -3.82 10.14
CA HIS A 373 6.59 -3.68 9.27
C HIS A 373 7.81 -4.41 9.86
N PRO A 374 8.57 -5.18 9.06
CA PRO A 374 9.76 -5.86 9.55
C PRO A 374 10.87 -4.90 9.99
N ASP A 375 10.89 -3.71 9.42
CA ASP A 375 11.83 -2.64 9.72
C ASP A 375 11.35 -1.64 10.80
N TYR A 376 10.19 -1.87 11.44
CA TYR A 376 9.72 -1.09 12.58
C TYR A 376 10.74 -1.11 13.74
N ALA A 377 10.95 0.05 14.35
CA ALA A 377 11.76 0.19 15.55
C ALA A 377 10.88 0.52 16.77
N ALA A 378 11.06 -0.22 17.85
CA ALA A 378 10.34 0.04 19.09
C ALA A 378 10.98 1.23 19.83
N ILE A 379 10.65 2.46 19.41
CA ILE A 379 11.05 3.68 20.13
C ILE A 379 10.10 3.96 21.29
N ALA A 380 10.46 4.91 22.17
CA ALA A 380 9.57 5.32 23.25
C ALA A 380 8.26 5.93 22.68
N PRO A 381 7.08 5.38 23.03
CA PRO A 381 5.81 5.91 22.52
C PRO A 381 5.55 7.31 23.09
N MET A 382 4.97 8.18 22.27
CA MET A 382 4.53 9.49 22.70
C MET A 382 3.26 9.35 23.57
N LYS A 383 3.39 9.63 24.87
CA LYS A 383 2.26 9.60 25.81
C LYS A 383 1.50 10.93 25.75
N ARG A 384 0.18 10.86 25.94
CA ARG A 384 -0.65 12.06 26.09
C ARG A 384 -0.16 12.95 27.23
N ASP A 385 0.07 14.22 26.93
CA ASP A 385 0.47 15.26 27.90
C ASP A 385 -0.14 16.61 27.51
N VAL A 386 -1.29 16.91 28.09
CA VAL A 386 -2.03 18.15 27.84
C VAL A 386 -1.28 19.38 28.36
N ALA A 387 -0.54 19.25 29.46
CA ALA A 387 0.22 20.37 30.02
C ALA A 387 1.41 20.74 29.12
N ALA A 388 2.14 19.73 28.64
CA ALA A 388 3.21 19.95 27.67
C ALA A 388 2.67 20.50 26.32
N ALA A 389 1.50 20.05 25.86
CA ALA A 389 0.86 20.58 24.66
C ALA A 389 0.55 22.08 24.80
N LYS A 390 -0.07 22.50 25.92
CA LYS A 390 -0.33 23.92 26.21
C LYS A 390 0.94 24.75 26.28
N LYS A 391 1.98 24.22 26.91
CA LYS A 391 3.28 24.90 27.01
C LYS A 391 3.89 25.14 25.63
N LEU A 392 3.90 24.12 24.75
CA LEU A 392 4.41 24.25 23.37
C LEU A 392 3.61 25.27 22.56
N LEU A 393 2.28 25.30 22.71
CA LEU A 393 1.46 26.31 22.06
C LEU A 393 1.81 27.73 22.53
N ALA A 394 1.99 27.93 23.83
CA ALA A 394 2.38 29.24 24.37
C ALA A 394 3.76 29.67 23.86
N GLU A 395 4.74 28.77 23.84
CA GLU A 395 6.08 29.00 23.27
C GLU A 395 6.05 29.29 21.76
N ALA A 396 5.07 28.74 21.03
CA ALA A 396 4.81 29.02 19.62
C ALA A 396 4.04 30.34 19.37
N GLY A 397 3.73 31.11 20.44
CA GLY A 397 3.00 32.38 20.33
C GLY A 397 1.48 32.25 20.42
N HIS A 398 0.99 31.08 20.86
CA HIS A 398 -0.45 30.81 21.01
C HIS A 398 -0.84 30.49 22.48
N PRO A 399 -0.62 31.42 23.44
CA PRO A 399 -0.90 31.18 24.86
C PRO A 399 -2.40 30.94 25.17
N ASN A 400 -3.29 31.39 24.27
CA ASN A 400 -4.73 31.19 24.36
C ASN A 400 -5.24 30.03 23.50
N GLY A 401 -4.33 29.18 22.98
CA GLY A 401 -4.64 28.08 22.08
C GLY A 401 -4.73 28.52 20.62
N ILE A 402 -5.17 27.57 19.77
CA ILE A 402 -5.32 27.78 18.33
C ILE A 402 -6.73 27.42 17.86
N LYS A 403 -7.15 28.03 16.75
CA LYS A 403 -8.36 27.65 16.00
C LYS A 403 -8.00 27.28 14.57
N SER A 404 -8.55 26.18 14.07
CA SER A 404 -8.38 25.75 12.69
C SER A 404 -9.53 24.82 12.28
N GLU A 405 -9.42 24.23 11.10
CA GLU A 405 -10.39 23.24 10.61
C GLU A 405 -9.69 22.03 10.02
N ILE A 406 -10.37 20.87 10.07
CA ILE A 406 -9.96 19.64 9.42
C ILE A 406 -11.01 19.21 8.41
N ILE A 407 -10.56 18.93 7.18
CA ILE A 407 -11.43 18.39 6.13
C ILE A 407 -11.46 16.87 6.28
N VAL A 408 -12.66 16.30 6.39
CA VAL A 408 -12.89 14.86 6.59
C VAL A 408 -13.68 14.33 5.41
N PRO A 409 -13.10 13.47 4.56
CA PRO A 409 -13.85 12.81 3.48
C PRO A 409 -14.88 11.83 4.06
N ASN A 410 -16.05 11.74 3.45
CA ASN A 410 -17.16 10.93 3.94
C ASN A 410 -17.22 9.50 3.35
N ASP A 411 -16.22 9.11 2.58
CA ASP A 411 -16.14 7.77 1.97
C ASP A 411 -15.64 6.67 2.93
N HIS A 412 -15.26 7.04 4.17
CA HIS A 412 -14.93 6.12 5.26
C HIS A 412 -15.52 6.63 6.59
N ALA A 413 -16.57 5.98 7.10
CA ALA A 413 -17.27 6.45 8.30
C ALA A 413 -16.38 6.54 9.54
N TRP A 414 -15.38 5.66 9.67
CA TRP A 414 -14.45 5.69 10.81
C TRP A 414 -13.53 6.92 10.85
N PHE A 415 -13.36 7.66 9.74
CA PHE A 415 -12.63 8.93 9.73
C PHE A 415 -13.31 9.99 10.57
N GLN A 416 -14.63 10.07 10.44
CA GLN A 416 -15.44 11.00 11.23
C GLN A 416 -15.29 10.68 12.72
N ALA A 417 -15.47 9.41 13.12
CA ALA A 417 -15.32 8.97 14.50
C ALA A 417 -13.92 9.25 15.07
N MET A 418 -12.86 9.04 14.27
CA MET A 418 -11.48 9.36 14.63
C MET A 418 -11.28 10.86 14.84
N ALA A 419 -11.77 11.69 13.92
CA ALA A 419 -11.65 13.14 14.01
C ALA A 419 -12.41 13.70 15.21
N GLU A 420 -13.62 13.19 15.51
CA GLU A 420 -14.43 13.58 16.66
C GLU A 420 -13.77 13.21 17.99
N ALA A 421 -13.22 12.00 18.11
CA ALA A 421 -12.48 11.58 19.28
C ALA A 421 -11.27 12.49 19.54
N CYS A 422 -10.49 12.80 18.50
CA CYS A 422 -9.36 13.71 18.61
C CYS A 422 -9.78 15.15 18.91
N GLN A 423 -10.88 15.64 18.33
CA GLN A 423 -11.41 16.97 18.58
C GLN A 423 -11.70 17.20 20.07
N GLN A 424 -12.31 16.21 20.75
CA GLN A 424 -12.58 16.33 22.18
C GLN A 424 -11.29 16.46 23.01
N MET A 425 -10.27 15.66 22.66
CA MET A 425 -8.97 15.70 23.35
C MET A 425 -8.20 16.99 23.07
N TRP A 426 -8.25 17.51 21.85
CA TRP A 426 -7.63 18.78 21.46
C TRP A 426 -8.22 19.97 22.22
N LYS A 427 -9.55 19.99 22.46
CA LYS A 427 -10.20 21.05 23.24
C LYS A 427 -9.61 21.20 24.64
N GLU A 428 -9.24 20.11 25.30
CA GLU A 428 -8.60 20.14 26.61
C GLU A 428 -7.23 20.83 26.59
N ALA A 429 -6.53 20.78 25.46
CA ALA A 429 -5.26 21.45 25.23
C ALA A 429 -5.41 22.91 24.72
N GLY A 430 -6.64 23.42 24.59
CA GLY A 430 -6.90 24.73 23.98
C GLY A 430 -6.82 24.76 22.47
N ILE A 431 -6.94 23.58 21.83
CA ILE A 431 -6.90 23.42 20.38
C ILE A 431 -8.34 23.25 19.88
N ASP A 432 -8.88 24.25 19.19
CA ASP A 432 -10.24 24.27 18.67
C ASP A 432 -10.23 23.97 17.15
N ILE A 433 -10.51 22.71 16.78
CA ILE A 433 -10.53 22.24 15.40
C ILE A 433 -11.97 21.99 14.97
N ALA A 434 -12.45 22.75 13.99
CA ALA A 434 -13.75 22.53 13.37
C ALA A 434 -13.69 21.39 12.37
N ILE A 435 -14.55 20.37 12.50
CA ILE A 435 -14.66 19.28 11.54
C ILE A 435 -15.53 19.72 10.37
N LYS A 436 -15.01 19.60 9.14
CA LYS A 436 -15.67 19.93 7.88
C LYS A 436 -15.80 18.69 7.01
N PRO A 437 -16.96 18.02 7.01
CA PRO A 437 -17.18 16.90 6.09
C PRO A 437 -17.13 17.35 4.62
N MET A 438 -16.54 16.52 3.77
CA MET A 438 -16.48 16.76 2.32
C MET A 438 -16.76 15.45 1.56
N PRO A 439 -17.54 15.49 0.45
CA PRO A 439 -17.70 14.33 -0.41
C PRO A 439 -16.35 13.77 -0.86
N GLY A 440 -16.14 12.44 -0.75
CA GLY A 440 -14.87 11.81 -1.05
C GLY A 440 -14.35 12.14 -2.45
N ALA A 441 -15.22 12.14 -3.48
CA ALA A 441 -14.82 12.50 -4.85
C ALA A 441 -14.22 13.92 -4.95
N GLN A 442 -14.78 14.89 -4.22
CA GLN A 442 -14.26 16.26 -4.20
C GLN A 442 -12.97 16.36 -3.37
N TYR A 443 -12.88 15.63 -2.25
CA TYR A 443 -11.72 15.66 -1.38
C TYR A 443 -10.47 15.17 -2.10
N TRP A 444 -10.56 14.07 -2.84
CA TRP A 444 -9.40 13.48 -3.53
C TRP A 444 -8.84 14.35 -4.67
N ASP A 445 -9.59 15.36 -5.15
CA ASP A 445 -9.08 16.37 -6.10
C ASP A 445 -8.26 17.48 -5.42
N VAL A 446 -8.45 17.68 -4.11
CA VAL A 446 -7.82 18.78 -3.35
C VAL A 446 -7.02 18.31 -2.14
N TRP A 447 -6.94 17.02 -1.89
CA TRP A 447 -6.35 16.45 -0.66
C TRP A 447 -4.92 16.90 -0.38
N THR A 448 -4.10 17.13 -1.38
CA THR A 448 -2.73 17.65 -1.23
C THR A 448 -2.66 19.17 -1.01
N LYS A 449 -3.80 19.88 -1.04
CA LYS A 449 -3.85 21.35 -1.01
C LYS A 449 -4.47 21.90 0.28
N VAL A 450 -5.42 21.18 0.90
CA VAL A 450 -6.09 21.65 2.11
C VAL A 450 -5.12 21.71 3.30
N PRO A 451 -5.22 22.73 4.19
CA PRO A 451 -4.26 22.93 5.29
C PRO A 451 -4.19 21.77 6.29
N MET A 452 -5.33 21.14 6.58
CA MET A 452 -5.44 19.95 7.42
C MET A 452 -6.55 19.04 6.90
N GLY A 453 -6.30 17.74 6.84
CA GLY A 453 -7.29 16.78 6.36
C GLY A 453 -7.00 15.35 6.83
N VAL A 454 -7.98 14.48 6.66
CA VAL A 454 -7.83 13.04 6.94
C VAL A 454 -7.54 12.29 5.65
N THR A 455 -6.49 11.48 5.66
CA THR A 455 -6.11 10.68 4.49
C THR A 455 -5.90 9.22 4.90
N ILE A 456 -6.44 8.29 4.10
CA ILE A 456 -6.15 6.88 4.27
C ILE A 456 -4.82 6.54 3.58
N TRP A 457 -3.97 5.82 4.31
CA TRP A 457 -2.77 5.21 3.76
C TRP A 457 -2.91 3.69 3.87
N TYR A 458 -3.07 3.04 2.72
CA TYR A 458 -3.16 1.58 2.67
C TYR A 458 -1.83 0.92 3.05
N HIS A 459 -1.90 -0.32 3.48
CA HIS A 459 -0.73 -1.12 3.85
C HIS A 459 0.36 -1.12 2.76
N ARG A 460 1.61 -0.98 3.21
CA ARG A 460 2.84 -1.30 2.45
C ARG A 460 3.64 -2.31 3.27
N PRO A 461 4.38 -3.22 2.62
CA PRO A 461 5.10 -4.27 3.34
C PRO A 461 6.32 -3.76 4.12
N LEU A 462 6.84 -2.56 3.82
CA LEU A 462 8.01 -1.94 4.48
C LEU A 462 7.69 -0.50 4.92
N ALA A 463 8.19 -0.09 6.09
CA ALA A 463 8.08 1.27 6.60
C ALA A 463 8.72 2.28 5.64
N ILE A 464 9.90 1.97 5.09
CA ILE A 464 10.60 2.84 4.11
C ILE A 464 9.74 3.19 2.88
N MET A 465 8.82 2.30 2.45
CA MET A 465 7.90 2.60 1.35
C MET A 465 6.86 3.64 1.74
N CYS A 466 6.28 3.54 2.94
CA CYS A 466 5.34 4.54 3.45
C CYS A 466 6.03 5.90 3.59
N LEU A 467 7.20 5.92 4.21
CA LEU A 467 7.97 7.14 4.46
C LEU A 467 8.42 7.81 3.15
N GLY A 468 8.84 7.02 2.16
CA GLY A 468 9.25 7.53 0.84
C GLY A 468 8.10 8.14 0.05
N LEU A 469 6.91 7.51 0.09
CA LEU A 469 5.71 8.01 -0.60
C LEU A 469 5.14 9.28 0.04
N ALA A 470 5.09 9.33 1.38
CA ALA A 470 4.32 10.34 2.09
C ALA A 470 5.14 11.57 2.49
N TYR A 471 6.45 11.41 2.77
CA TYR A 471 7.23 12.45 3.46
C TYR A 471 8.55 12.83 2.79
N ARG A 472 9.03 12.07 1.80
CA ARG A 472 10.20 12.51 1.01
C ARG A 472 9.91 13.84 0.34
N THR A 473 10.86 14.76 0.41
CA THR A 473 10.71 16.10 -0.16
C THR A 473 10.36 16.06 -1.65
N GLY A 474 9.30 16.77 -2.03
CA GLY A 474 8.91 17.01 -3.41
C GLY A 474 8.33 15.79 -4.16
N VAL A 475 7.89 14.74 -3.45
CA VAL A 475 7.17 13.63 -4.09
C VAL A 475 5.67 13.96 -4.24
N PRO A 476 4.98 13.38 -5.25
CA PRO A 476 3.59 13.75 -5.55
C PRO A 476 2.60 13.55 -4.41
N TRP A 477 2.83 12.53 -3.56
CA TRP A 477 1.94 12.21 -2.43
C TRP A 477 2.40 12.80 -1.09
N ASN A 478 3.40 13.68 -1.09
CA ASN A 478 3.72 14.47 0.09
C ASN A 478 2.66 15.56 0.30
N GLU A 479 1.50 15.14 0.78
CA GLU A 479 0.30 15.96 1.00
C GLU A 479 0.47 17.04 2.07
N SER A 480 1.52 16.92 2.89
CA SER A 480 1.83 17.82 3.99
C SER A 480 2.78 18.97 3.60
N GLY A 481 3.38 18.92 2.40
CA GLY A 481 4.46 19.84 2.04
C GLY A 481 5.69 19.71 2.94
N TYR A 482 5.83 18.58 3.66
CA TYR A 482 6.94 18.33 4.57
C TYR A 482 8.26 18.29 3.81
N SER A 483 9.28 18.94 4.38
CA SER A 483 10.63 18.95 3.81
C SER A 483 11.65 18.95 4.95
N ASN A 484 12.42 17.88 5.04
CA ASN A 484 13.48 17.73 6.05
C ASN A 484 14.65 16.99 5.43
N LYS A 485 15.75 17.72 5.18
CA LYS A 485 16.94 17.17 4.53
C LYS A 485 17.53 15.98 5.29
N LYS A 486 17.58 16.04 6.63
CA LYS A 486 18.10 14.94 7.45
C LYS A 486 17.22 13.69 7.33
N PHE A 487 15.89 13.87 7.30
CA PHE A 487 14.95 12.77 7.06
C PHE A 487 15.20 12.11 5.70
N ASP A 488 15.32 12.89 4.62
CA ASP A 488 15.56 12.38 3.27
C ASP A 488 16.89 11.61 3.15
N GLU A 489 17.95 12.09 3.81
CA GLU A 489 19.25 11.45 3.84
C GLU A 489 19.22 10.10 4.57
N ILE A 490 18.60 10.04 5.76
CA ILE A 490 18.46 8.82 6.55
C ILE A 490 17.57 7.81 5.83
N LEU A 491 16.47 8.26 5.23
CA LEU A 491 15.57 7.40 4.46
C LEU A 491 16.31 6.76 3.27
N THR A 492 17.09 7.54 2.53
CA THR A 492 17.89 7.02 1.41
C THR A 492 18.93 5.98 1.88
N GLN A 493 19.54 6.19 3.05
CA GLN A 493 20.44 5.19 3.65
C GLN A 493 19.68 3.91 4.02
N ALA A 494 18.52 4.02 4.69
CA ALA A 494 17.70 2.88 5.11
C ALA A 494 17.24 2.02 3.93
N GLU A 495 16.91 2.64 2.79
CA GLU A 495 16.51 1.97 1.55
C GLU A 495 17.63 1.11 0.94
N GLY A 496 18.90 1.41 1.22
CA GLY A 496 20.08 0.68 0.72
C GLY A 496 20.64 -0.38 1.67
N VAL A 497 20.06 -0.58 2.85
CA VAL A 497 20.62 -1.47 3.89
C VAL A 497 19.85 -2.79 3.95
N VAL A 498 20.54 -3.93 3.75
CA VAL A 498 19.99 -5.29 3.91
C VAL A 498 20.01 -5.75 5.37
N ASP A 499 21.02 -5.36 6.13
CA ASP A 499 21.14 -5.70 7.55
C ASP A 499 19.96 -5.09 8.33
N LEU A 500 19.08 -5.95 8.85
CA LEU A 500 17.85 -5.52 9.51
C LEU A 500 18.11 -4.73 10.79
N THR A 501 19.15 -5.08 11.57
CA THR A 501 19.50 -4.35 12.78
C THR A 501 19.92 -2.92 12.47
N LYS A 502 20.78 -2.75 11.45
CA LYS A 502 21.19 -1.42 10.99
C LYS A 502 20.02 -0.63 10.41
N ARG A 503 19.13 -1.29 9.63
CA ARG A 503 17.94 -0.62 9.08
C ARG A 503 17.01 -0.18 10.20
N LYS A 504 16.70 -1.03 11.17
CA LYS A 504 15.89 -0.66 12.35
C LYS A 504 16.47 0.53 13.11
N ALA A 505 17.79 0.63 13.20
CA ALA A 505 18.43 1.80 13.82
C ALA A 505 18.18 3.09 13.01
N LEU A 506 18.28 3.04 11.68
CA LEU A 506 17.95 4.18 10.81
C LEU A 506 16.47 4.53 10.85
N VAL A 507 15.59 3.51 10.85
CA VAL A 507 14.14 3.72 10.98
C VAL A 507 13.80 4.33 12.33
N ALA A 508 14.46 3.93 13.43
CA ALA A 508 14.30 4.56 14.74
C ALA A 508 14.62 6.07 14.74
N GLU A 509 15.62 6.49 13.96
CA GLU A 509 15.91 7.92 13.78
C GLU A 509 14.80 8.63 12.98
N LEU A 510 14.29 8.00 11.92
CA LEU A 510 13.17 8.53 11.15
C LEU A 510 11.90 8.66 11.99
N GLU A 511 11.57 7.64 12.78
CA GLU A 511 10.43 7.64 13.71
C GLU A 511 10.53 8.78 14.73
N LYS A 512 11.72 8.98 15.33
CA LYS A 512 11.95 10.11 16.25
C LYS A 512 11.79 11.46 15.57
N ILE A 513 12.33 11.62 14.36
CA ILE A 513 12.14 12.87 13.58
C ILE A 513 10.65 13.10 13.36
N MET A 514 9.88 12.07 13.01
CA MET A 514 8.44 12.18 12.78
C MET A 514 7.68 12.50 14.07
N GLN A 515 8.05 11.96 15.22
CA GLN A 515 7.45 12.33 16.51
C GLN A 515 7.78 13.76 16.94
N GLU A 516 8.96 14.29 16.62
CA GLU A 516 9.37 15.64 16.97
C GLU A 516 8.87 16.70 15.99
N ASP A 517 9.03 16.47 14.70
CA ASP A 517 8.83 17.46 13.64
C ASP A 517 7.73 17.06 12.63
N GLY A 518 7.31 15.81 12.60
CA GLY A 518 6.42 15.27 11.57
C GLY A 518 5.10 16.01 11.43
N PRO A 519 4.47 15.94 10.25
CA PRO A 519 3.29 16.75 9.90
C PRO A 519 1.96 16.04 10.16
N LEU A 520 1.92 15.01 10.98
CA LEU A 520 0.74 14.16 11.16
C LEU A 520 0.38 13.92 12.63
N VAL A 521 -0.90 13.72 12.85
CA VAL A 521 -1.45 13.00 14.00
C VAL A 521 -1.95 11.66 13.47
N GLN A 522 -1.34 10.55 13.94
CA GLN A 522 -1.61 9.21 13.44
C GLN A 522 -1.78 8.27 14.65
N PRO A 523 -3.00 8.20 15.20
CA PRO A 523 -3.24 7.50 16.46
C PRO A 523 -3.44 5.99 16.30
N VAL A 524 -3.76 5.49 15.11
CA VAL A 524 -4.17 4.09 14.93
C VAL A 524 -3.66 3.50 13.63
N PHE A 525 -3.40 2.18 13.65
CA PHE A 525 -3.36 1.32 12.47
C PHE A 525 -4.57 0.39 12.50
N ARG A 526 -5.21 0.21 11.35
CA ARG A 526 -6.42 -0.58 11.20
C ARG A 526 -6.08 -2.00 10.72
N ASN A 527 -6.77 -3.02 11.24
CA ASN A 527 -6.80 -4.32 10.57
C ASN A 527 -7.59 -4.19 9.24
N ALA A 528 -7.08 -4.79 8.18
CA ALA A 528 -7.90 -5.04 7.01
C ALA A 528 -8.85 -6.19 7.32
N PHE A 529 -10.15 -5.99 7.13
CA PHE A 529 -11.14 -7.02 7.37
C PHE A 529 -12.32 -6.94 6.39
N THR A 530 -12.97 -8.07 6.20
CA THR A 530 -14.19 -8.17 5.42
C THR A 530 -15.04 -9.37 5.86
N PHE A 531 -16.22 -9.44 5.30
CA PHE A 531 -17.15 -10.56 5.43
C PHE A 531 -17.46 -11.15 4.07
N MET A 532 -17.35 -12.48 3.94
CA MET A 532 -17.67 -13.25 2.73
C MET A 532 -18.68 -14.33 3.05
N ASP A 533 -19.58 -14.62 2.11
CA ASP A 533 -20.45 -15.79 2.19
C ASP A 533 -19.57 -17.04 2.29
N LYS A 534 -19.96 -17.97 3.15
CA LYS A 534 -19.27 -19.25 3.36
C LYS A 534 -19.19 -20.11 2.10
N LYS A 535 -20.03 -19.82 1.09
CA LYS A 535 -19.96 -20.42 -0.25
C LYS A 535 -18.73 -19.99 -1.06
N VAL A 536 -18.11 -18.86 -0.72
CA VAL A 536 -16.87 -18.42 -1.35
C VAL A 536 -15.71 -19.21 -0.78
N LYS A 537 -15.08 -20.04 -1.60
CA LYS A 537 -13.93 -20.90 -1.21
C LYS A 537 -12.62 -20.30 -1.70
N GLY A 538 -11.54 -20.56 -0.96
CA GLY A 538 -10.19 -20.09 -1.30
C GLY A 538 -9.93 -18.61 -1.03
N PHE A 539 -10.92 -17.86 -0.51
CA PHE A 539 -10.70 -16.46 -0.16
C PHE A 539 -9.76 -16.35 1.06
N SER A 540 -8.80 -15.45 0.96
CA SER A 540 -7.96 -15.03 2.08
C SER A 540 -7.81 -13.52 2.07
N MET A 541 -7.88 -12.89 3.26
CA MET A 541 -7.70 -11.45 3.37
C MET A 541 -6.25 -11.08 3.09
N HIS A 542 -6.04 -10.07 2.22
CA HIS A 542 -4.73 -9.51 1.93
C HIS A 542 -4.53 -8.21 2.71
N PRO A 543 -3.34 -7.92 3.27
CA PRO A 543 -3.10 -6.69 4.04
C PRO A 543 -3.39 -5.39 3.28
N THR A 544 -3.28 -5.41 1.95
CA THR A 544 -3.61 -4.26 1.09
C THR A 544 -5.05 -4.30 0.57
N ASN A 545 -5.89 -5.16 1.15
CA ASN A 545 -7.30 -5.36 0.74
C ASN A 545 -7.45 -5.80 -0.73
N TYR A 546 -6.47 -6.51 -1.31
CA TYR A 546 -6.56 -6.97 -2.68
C TYR A 546 -7.43 -8.22 -2.81
N LEU A 547 -8.34 -8.18 -3.77
CA LEU A 547 -9.18 -9.31 -4.18
C LEU A 547 -8.55 -9.98 -5.42
N PHE A 548 -8.26 -11.27 -5.28
CA PHE A 548 -7.71 -12.09 -6.36
C PHE A 548 -8.78 -13.07 -6.85
N GLY A 549 -9.57 -12.64 -7.84
CA GLY A 549 -10.70 -13.41 -8.36
C GLY A 549 -10.34 -14.80 -8.90
N TRP A 550 -9.09 -14.98 -9.37
CA TRP A 550 -8.63 -16.31 -9.87
C TRP A 550 -8.29 -17.31 -8.76
N ARG A 551 -8.24 -16.88 -7.49
CA ARG A 551 -7.93 -17.72 -6.34
C ARG A 551 -9.16 -18.21 -5.59
N VAL A 552 -10.34 -17.85 -6.05
CA VAL A 552 -11.59 -18.19 -5.38
C VAL A 552 -12.51 -19.00 -6.28
N GLY A 553 -13.36 -19.81 -5.67
CA GLY A 553 -14.46 -20.55 -6.29
C GLY A 553 -15.76 -20.31 -5.52
N LEU A 554 -16.89 -20.61 -6.14
CA LEU A 554 -18.21 -20.40 -5.57
C LEU A 554 -18.98 -21.73 -5.51
N GLU A 555 -19.37 -22.16 -4.32
CA GLU A 555 -20.29 -23.30 -4.15
C GLU A 555 -21.70 -22.94 -4.63
N ALA A 556 -22.36 -23.91 -5.27
CA ALA A 556 -23.72 -23.75 -5.81
C ALA A 556 -24.79 -23.40 -4.75
#